data_0570d2a68adc66afc99dd72b493a9940
#
_entry.id   0570d2a68adc66afc99dd72b493a9940
#
_cell.length_a   1.000
_cell.length_b   1.000
_cell.length_c   1.000
_cell.angle_alpha   90.00
_cell.angle_beta   90.00
_cell.angle_gamma   90.00
#
_symmetry.space_group_name_H-M   'P 1'
#
loop_
_entity.id
_entity.type
_entity.pdbx_description
1 polymer ?
#
loop_
_entity_poly.entity_id
_entity_poly.type
_entity_poly.pdbx_seq_one_letter_code
_entity_poly.pdbx_strand_id
1 'polypeptide(L)'
;PNHLVTLPMQLLTPQWLLCLNHTTEVLENQAVLINQDLIQAIGPREEMLLAHPGAERVDLPGQVLMPGLINCHTHAAMNLLRGAADDLALHDWLQTRIWPLEGELADAEFVYDGTVLAAAEMLQGGITTFNDMYFYPDQVVQAALDVGSRVFAGITVIEFPTRYAAEAKQYIELGIAARDKFKHENTVHWTIAPHAPYTVSDDTFRHMAMLAEELDLPVHCHLHETASEVSDAESRDGIRPFARFEQLGLINERLMAVHGVHLNEHELQAMAAKGATLVHCPASNLKLASGIAPVAAALKAGVNVVIGTDGAASNNKLDLWEEGRLASLLCKGASGDATAFPAGQLLMSMTCNAAKALGAEDLIGRIAPGLQADLIAVAVGEAAHQLPNHNLISKLAYSGASRDVKHVWVAGVQVVQSQQLVGQRAQLVGEIMRKTQRVWQTRVEKVG
;
A
#
# COMPACT_ATOMS: atom_id res chain seq x y z
N PRO A 1 29.35 -5.29 -11.84
CA PRO A 1 29.94 -4.55 -10.74
C PRO A 1 29.02 -3.38 -10.45
N ASN A 2 28.20 -3.50 -9.38
CA ASN A 2 27.37 -2.41 -8.90
C ASN A 2 28.29 -1.27 -8.47
N HIS A 3 28.39 -0.22 -9.26
CA HIS A 3 28.89 1.05 -8.79
C HIS A 3 27.88 1.52 -7.73
N LEU A 4 28.22 1.37 -6.45
CA LEU A 4 27.57 2.07 -5.36
C LEU A 4 27.65 3.55 -5.69
N VAL A 5 26.58 4.10 -6.27
CA VAL A 5 26.43 5.54 -6.42
C VAL A 5 26.30 6.07 -4.99
N THR A 6 27.37 6.67 -4.49
CA THR A 6 27.35 7.35 -3.19
C THR A 6 26.38 8.53 -3.31
N LEU A 7 25.22 8.43 -2.68
CA LEU A 7 24.28 9.54 -2.59
C LEU A 7 24.93 10.67 -1.76
N PRO A 8 24.82 11.92 -2.17
CA PRO A 8 25.28 13.02 -1.34
C PRO A 8 24.44 13.06 -0.05
N MET A 9 25.10 13.45 1.06
CA MET A 9 24.40 13.72 2.30
C MET A 9 23.43 14.89 2.08
N GLN A 10 22.16 14.74 2.47
CA GLN A 10 21.12 15.74 2.28
C GLN A 10 20.62 16.26 3.62
N LEU A 11 20.43 17.57 3.73
CA LEU A 11 19.87 18.21 4.91
C LEU A 11 18.51 18.86 4.53
N LEU A 12 17.43 18.20 4.90
CA LEU A 12 16.06 18.68 4.64
C LEU A 12 15.64 19.67 5.73
N THR A 13 15.20 20.86 5.32
CA THR A 13 14.79 21.94 6.24
C THR A 13 13.32 22.32 6.02
N PRO A 14 12.37 21.49 6.51
CA PRO A 14 10.95 21.75 6.37
C PRO A 14 10.50 22.91 7.28
N GLN A 15 9.35 23.53 6.95
CA GLN A 15 8.70 24.45 7.86
C GLN A 15 8.12 23.72 9.07
N TRP A 16 7.49 22.56 8.85
CA TRP A 16 6.96 21.69 9.88
C TRP A 16 7.47 20.25 9.68
N LEU A 17 7.74 19.60 10.79
CA LEU A 17 8.16 18.19 10.81
C LEU A 17 7.12 17.37 11.58
N LEU A 18 6.59 16.32 10.95
CA LEU A 18 5.67 15.35 11.54
C LEU A 18 6.33 13.97 11.54
N CYS A 19 6.91 13.58 12.66
CA CYS A 19 7.69 12.33 12.73
C CYS A 19 6.82 11.07 12.77
N LEU A 20 5.59 11.14 13.29
CA LEU A 20 4.69 10.02 13.57
C LEU A 20 5.38 8.88 14.37
N ASN A 21 6.31 9.26 15.23
CA ASN A 21 6.99 8.35 16.13
C ASN A 21 6.18 8.17 17.41
N HIS A 22 5.09 7.41 17.31
CA HIS A 22 4.07 7.17 18.34
C HIS A 22 3.31 8.42 18.83
N THR A 23 3.54 9.55 18.22
CA THR A 23 2.85 10.82 18.49
C THR A 23 2.48 11.52 17.19
N THR A 24 1.51 12.42 17.26
CA THR A 24 1.12 13.32 16.17
C THR A 24 1.58 14.76 16.43
N GLU A 25 2.64 14.92 17.24
CA GLU A 25 3.23 16.22 17.50
C GLU A 25 3.86 16.81 16.23
N VAL A 26 3.54 18.06 15.95
CA VAL A 26 4.11 18.82 14.85
C VAL A 26 5.24 19.69 15.41
N LEU A 27 6.44 19.49 14.90
CA LEU A 27 7.64 20.23 15.30
C LEU A 27 7.94 21.34 14.29
N GLU A 28 8.44 22.47 14.79
CA GLU A 28 8.90 23.59 13.97
C GLU A 28 10.43 23.76 14.11
N ASN A 29 11.04 24.43 13.15
CA ASN A 29 12.48 24.78 13.16
C ASN A 29 13.39 23.55 13.34
N GLN A 30 12.99 22.41 12.79
CA GLN A 30 13.79 21.20 12.75
C GLN A 30 14.43 20.99 11.38
N ALA A 31 15.48 20.20 11.33
CA ALA A 31 16.06 19.67 10.12
C ALA A 31 16.27 18.15 10.24
N VAL A 32 16.22 17.46 9.11
CA VAL A 32 16.45 16.02 9.00
C VAL A 32 17.65 15.78 8.10
N LEU A 33 18.66 15.09 8.63
CA LEU A 33 19.85 14.71 7.89
C LEU A 33 19.68 13.30 7.34
N ILE A 34 19.80 13.18 6.03
CA ILE A 34 19.84 11.90 5.32
C ILE A 34 21.28 11.62 4.90
N ASN A 35 21.78 10.44 5.22
CA ASN A 35 23.06 9.93 4.76
C ASN A 35 22.86 8.57 4.07
N GLN A 36 23.15 8.50 2.79
CA GLN A 36 22.80 7.37 1.93
C GLN A 36 21.28 7.12 1.95
N ASP A 37 20.86 5.95 2.41
CA ASP A 37 19.46 5.52 2.51
C ASP A 37 18.83 5.79 3.89
N LEU A 38 19.62 6.25 4.88
CA LEU A 38 19.19 6.35 6.28
C LEU A 38 18.96 7.79 6.74
N ILE A 39 17.99 7.96 7.62
CA ILE A 39 17.85 9.14 8.47
C ILE A 39 18.96 9.07 9.52
N GLN A 40 19.95 9.94 9.44
CA GLN A 40 21.08 9.95 10.35
C GLN A 40 20.80 10.74 11.63
N ALA A 41 20.16 11.91 11.50
CA ALA A 41 19.91 12.79 12.63
C ALA A 41 18.68 13.69 12.40
N ILE A 42 18.08 14.13 13.49
CA ILE A 42 17.04 15.14 13.55
C ILE A 42 17.43 16.11 14.64
N GLY A 43 17.31 17.41 14.40
CA GLY A 43 17.64 18.41 15.39
C GLY A 43 17.26 19.83 14.98
N PRO A 44 17.52 20.81 15.87
CA PRO A 44 17.28 22.21 15.58
C PRO A 44 17.95 22.66 14.29
N ARG A 45 17.21 23.34 13.42
CA ARG A 45 17.66 23.69 12.05
C ARG A 45 19.01 24.42 12.05
N GLU A 46 19.17 25.42 12.88
CA GLU A 46 20.40 26.23 12.91
C GLU A 46 21.62 25.41 13.34
N GLU A 47 21.46 24.54 14.35
CA GLU A 47 22.51 23.66 14.83
C GLU A 47 22.91 22.66 13.76
N MET A 48 21.92 22.07 13.08
CA MET A 48 22.15 21.09 12.02
C MET A 48 22.84 21.70 10.80
N LEU A 49 22.49 22.92 10.43
CA LEU A 49 23.15 23.67 9.35
C LEU A 49 24.62 23.95 9.66
N LEU A 50 24.93 24.32 10.91
CA LEU A 50 26.30 24.56 11.37
C LEU A 50 27.12 23.26 11.46
N ALA A 51 26.51 22.18 11.91
CA ALA A 51 27.15 20.88 12.09
C ALA A 51 27.46 20.17 10.77
N HIS A 52 26.66 20.41 9.72
CA HIS A 52 26.75 19.71 8.44
C HIS A 52 26.87 20.65 7.23
N PRO A 53 27.92 21.50 7.16
CA PRO A 53 28.07 22.49 6.10
C PRO A 53 28.33 21.88 4.71
N GLY A 54 28.73 20.61 4.64
CA GLY A 54 28.96 19.87 3.41
C GLY A 54 27.74 19.06 2.91
N ALA A 55 26.63 19.06 3.63
CA ALA A 55 25.41 18.41 3.18
C ALA A 55 24.71 19.26 2.11
N GLU A 56 24.10 18.59 1.12
CA GLU A 56 23.22 19.24 0.16
C GLU A 56 21.98 19.73 0.90
N ARG A 57 21.76 21.05 0.88
CA ARG A 57 20.60 21.64 1.56
C ARG A 57 19.39 21.62 0.66
N VAL A 58 18.27 21.09 1.20
CA VAL A 58 16.95 21.08 0.55
C VAL A 58 15.98 21.85 1.43
N ASP A 59 15.69 23.09 1.04
CA ASP A 59 14.74 23.94 1.75
C ASP A 59 13.29 23.64 1.32
N LEU A 60 12.41 23.46 2.32
CA LEU A 60 11.01 23.07 2.13
C LEU A 60 10.06 24.09 2.83
N PRO A 61 10.07 25.38 2.40
CA PRO A 61 9.20 26.40 2.98
C PRO A 61 7.74 26.09 2.66
N GLY A 62 6.83 26.35 3.62
CA GLY A 62 5.39 26.08 3.44
C GLY A 62 5.01 24.61 3.39
N GLN A 63 5.93 23.71 3.72
CA GLN A 63 5.73 22.26 3.60
C GLN A 63 5.89 21.53 4.93
N VAL A 64 5.11 20.48 5.10
CA VAL A 64 5.27 19.47 6.15
C VAL A 64 6.11 18.33 5.59
N LEU A 65 7.21 18.00 6.26
CA LEU A 65 7.95 16.76 6.02
C LEU A 65 7.38 15.67 6.92
N MET A 66 6.97 14.54 6.35
CA MET A 66 6.40 13.41 7.06
C MET A 66 6.85 12.09 6.43
N PRO A 67 6.64 10.93 7.11
CA PRO A 67 6.90 9.62 6.52
C PRO A 67 6.11 9.45 5.23
N GLY A 68 6.67 8.72 4.27
CA GLY A 68 5.97 8.28 3.07
C GLY A 68 4.75 7.44 3.41
N LEU A 69 3.69 7.58 2.63
CA LEU A 69 2.48 6.79 2.77
C LEU A 69 2.73 5.35 2.32
N ILE A 70 2.08 4.40 2.99
CA ILE A 70 2.20 2.97 2.74
C ILE A 70 0.83 2.42 2.34
N ASN A 71 0.72 1.95 1.09
CA ASN A 71 -0.46 1.31 0.55
C ASN A 71 -0.43 -0.20 0.86
N CYS A 72 -1.26 -0.64 1.82
CA CYS A 72 -1.22 -2.01 2.33
C CYS A 72 -1.90 -3.05 1.44
N HIS A 73 -2.61 -2.65 0.40
CA HIS A 73 -3.23 -3.56 -0.55
C HIS A 73 -3.46 -2.90 -1.91
N THR A 74 -2.94 -3.53 -2.94
CA THR A 74 -3.25 -3.18 -4.33
C THR A 74 -3.06 -4.39 -5.26
N HIS A 75 -3.60 -4.26 -6.47
CA HIS A 75 -3.35 -5.07 -7.66
C HIS A 75 -2.77 -4.13 -8.72
N ALA A 76 -1.50 -3.77 -8.59
CA ALA A 76 -0.88 -2.66 -9.31
C ALA A 76 -1.03 -2.75 -10.83
N ALA A 77 -0.85 -3.96 -11.39
CA ALA A 77 -0.98 -4.21 -12.85
C ALA A 77 -2.37 -3.88 -13.40
N MET A 78 -3.43 -4.00 -12.57
CA MET A 78 -4.81 -3.65 -12.95
C MET A 78 -5.02 -2.14 -13.20
N ASN A 79 -3.98 -1.33 -13.08
CA ASN A 79 -4.01 0.06 -13.55
C ASN A 79 -4.40 0.13 -15.04
N LEU A 80 -4.00 -0.85 -15.85
CA LEU A 80 -4.39 -0.95 -17.26
C LEU A 80 -5.88 -1.32 -17.48
N LEU A 81 -6.57 -1.77 -16.44
CA LEU A 81 -8.01 -2.11 -16.46
C LEU A 81 -8.89 -1.04 -15.83
N ARG A 82 -8.35 0.12 -15.51
CA ARG A 82 -9.09 1.26 -14.93
C ARG A 82 -10.29 1.65 -15.81
N GLY A 83 -11.50 1.59 -15.25
CA GLY A 83 -12.73 1.93 -15.96
C GLY A 83 -13.18 0.90 -17.01
N ALA A 84 -12.53 -0.27 -17.08
CA ALA A 84 -12.93 -1.34 -18.01
C ALA A 84 -14.18 -2.09 -17.55
N ALA A 85 -14.53 -2.03 -16.27
CA ALA A 85 -15.68 -2.73 -15.70
C ALA A 85 -16.21 -1.97 -14.47
N ASP A 86 -17.24 -1.16 -14.68
CA ASP A 86 -17.91 -0.40 -13.64
C ASP A 86 -19.34 -0.92 -13.38
N ASP A 87 -19.91 -0.53 -12.23
CA ASP A 87 -21.33 -0.73 -11.86
C ASP A 87 -21.76 -2.21 -11.79
N LEU A 88 -20.89 -3.09 -11.30
CA LEU A 88 -21.12 -4.52 -11.10
C LEU A 88 -20.79 -4.93 -9.66
N ALA A 89 -21.54 -5.91 -9.11
CA ALA A 89 -21.18 -6.56 -7.86
C ALA A 89 -19.95 -7.45 -8.03
N LEU A 90 -19.17 -7.70 -6.96
CA LEU A 90 -17.87 -8.39 -7.01
C LEU A 90 -17.90 -9.68 -7.83
N HIS A 91 -18.86 -10.58 -7.58
CA HIS A 91 -18.91 -11.87 -8.27
C HIS A 91 -19.11 -11.73 -9.78
N ASP A 92 -20.07 -10.90 -10.19
CA ASP A 92 -20.34 -10.61 -11.60
C ASP A 92 -19.17 -9.85 -12.24
N TRP A 93 -18.58 -8.90 -11.50
CA TRP A 93 -17.41 -8.15 -11.91
C TRP A 93 -16.22 -9.07 -12.20
N LEU A 94 -15.89 -10.00 -11.29
CA LEU A 94 -14.82 -10.97 -11.48
C LEU A 94 -15.10 -11.91 -12.66
N GLN A 95 -16.27 -12.58 -12.66
CA GLN A 95 -16.55 -13.66 -13.62
C GLN A 95 -16.82 -13.16 -15.04
N THR A 96 -17.50 -12.02 -15.18
CA THR A 96 -17.96 -11.55 -16.50
C THR A 96 -17.01 -10.55 -17.14
N ARG A 97 -16.12 -9.92 -16.35
CA ARG A 97 -15.23 -8.86 -16.84
C ARG A 97 -13.76 -9.09 -16.52
N ILE A 98 -13.38 -9.20 -15.24
CA ILE A 98 -11.97 -9.18 -14.86
C ILE A 98 -11.24 -10.45 -15.24
N TRP A 99 -11.74 -11.63 -14.87
CA TRP A 99 -11.08 -12.89 -15.23
C TRP A 99 -10.97 -13.14 -16.73
N PRO A 100 -11.98 -12.81 -17.57
CA PRO A 100 -11.81 -12.85 -19.02
C PRO A 100 -10.72 -11.90 -19.55
N LEU A 101 -10.66 -10.65 -19.03
CA LEU A 101 -9.62 -9.68 -19.40
C LEU A 101 -8.23 -10.15 -18.97
N GLU A 102 -8.10 -10.63 -17.74
CA GLU A 102 -6.83 -11.17 -17.23
C GLU A 102 -6.39 -12.43 -17.99
N GLY A 103 -7.33 -13.34 -18.28
CA GLY A 103 -7.05 -14.55 -19.06
C GLY A 103 -6.48 -14.25 -20.44
N GLU A 104 -6.92 -13.17 -21.07
CA GLU A 104 -6.46 -12.77 -22.41
C GLU A 104 -5.22 -11.86 -22.36
N LEU A 105 -5.12 -10.96 -21.37
CA LEU A 105 -4.16 -9.86 -21.39
C LEU A 105 -3.02 -9.99 -20.37
N ALA A 106 -3.26 -10.63 -19.19
CA ALA A 106 -2.31 -10.60 -18.07
C ALA A 106 -1.07 -11.48 -18.30
N ASP A 107 -0.18 -11.05 -19.18
CA ASP A 107 1.16 -11.59 -19.35
C ASP A 107 2.22 -10.71 -18.66
N ALA A 108 3.48 -11.10 -18.78
CA ALA A 108 4.61 -10.39 -18.17
C ALA A 108 4.70 -8.91 -18.59
N GLU A 109 4.41 -8.60 -19.86
CA GLU A 109 4.45 -7.23 -20.40
C GLU A 109 3.31 -6.39 -19.84
N PHE A 110 2.10 -6.93 -19.76
CA PHE A 110 0.96 -6.29 -19.14
C PHE A 110 1.24 -5.96 -17.68
N VAL A 111 1.79 -6.91 -16.92
CA VAL A 111 2.08 -6.73 -15.50
C VAL A 111 3.15 -5.66 -15.28
N TYR A 112 4.22 -5.68 -16.06
CA TYR A 112 5.27 -4.68 -16.00
C TYR A 112 4.72 -3.27 -16.32
N ASP A 113 4.07 -3.09 -17.47
CA ASP A 113 3.56 -1.78 -17.92
C ASP A 113 2.52 -1.22 -16.95
N GLY A 114 1.57 -2.05 -16.49
CA GLY A 114 0.54 -1.64 -15.54
C GLY A 114 1.13 -1.23 -14.19
N THR A 115 2.12 -1.98 -13.71
CA THR A 115 2.80 -1.66 -12.45
C THR A 115 3.65 -0.39 -12.56
N VAL A 116 4.31 -0.14 -13.69
CA VAL A 116 5.02 1.14 -13.92
C VAL A 116 4.09 2.34 -13.76
N LEU A 117 2.90 2.29 -14.38
CA LEU A 117 1.91 3.38 -14.25
C LEU A 117 1.37 3.51 -12.83
N ALA A 118 1.07 2.38 -12.17
CA ALA A 118 0.58 2.36 -10.80
C ALA A 118 1.61 2.94 -9.83
N ALA A 119 2.87 2.49 -9.92
CA ALA A 119 3.96 2.99 -9.06
C ALA A 119 4.21 4.48 -9.28
N ALA A 120 4.15 4.96 -10.52
CA ALA A 120 4.28 6.37 -10.83
C ALA A 120 3.16 7.23 -10.21
N GLU A 121 1.89 6.80 -10.35
CA GLU A 121 0.73 7.45 -9.72
C GLU A 121 0.86 7.48 -8.20
N MET A 122 1.21 6.34 -7.60
CA MET A 122 1.41 6.21 -6.16
C MET A 122 2.53 7.13 -5.65
N LEU A 123 3.70 7.14 -6.28
CA LEU A 123 4.82 8.02 -5.88
C LEU A 123 4.44 9.50 -5.97
N GLN A 124 3.78 9.92 -7.07
CA GLN A 124 3.34 11.32 -7.20
C GLN A 124 2.29 11.70 -6.16
N GLY A 125 1.53 10.73 -5.66
CA GLY A 125 0.60 10.87 -4.53
C GLY A 125 1.24 10.77 -3.14
N GLY A 126 2.55 10.52 -3.04
CA GLY A 126 3.27 10.38 -1.76
C GLY A 126 3.27 8.98 -1.18
N ILE A 127 2.81 7.98 -1.91
CA ILE A 127 2.89 6.57 -1.53
C ILE A 127 4.26 6.05 -1.92
N THR A 128 5.15 5.90 -0.94
CA THR A 128 6.54 5.43 -1.15
C THR A 128 6.63 3.91 -1.21
N THR A 129 5.67 3.23 -0.56
CA THR A 129 5.64 1.77 -0.40
C THR A 129 4.27 1.23 -0.74
N PHE A 130 4.21 0.15 -1.49
CA PHE A 130 2.96 -0.57 -1.73
C PHE A 130 3.13 -2.08 -1.55
N ASN A 131 2.06 -2.73 -1.07
CA ASN A 131 1.95 -4.18 -0.95
C ASN A 131 1.04 -4.69 -2.06
N ASP A 132 1.58 -5.54 -2.93
CA ASP A 132 0.91 -6.01 -4.14
C ASP A 132 0.51 -7.48 -4.06
N MET A 133 -0.64 -7.80 -4.64
CA MET A 133 -1.09 -9.17 -4.86
C MET A 133 -1.40 -9.34 -6.34
N TYR A 134 -0.45 -9.84 -7.10
CA TYR A 134 -0.66 -10.09 -8.54
C TYR A 134 0.23 -11.20 -9.09
N PHE A 135 -0.02 -11.60 -10.34
CA PHE A 135 0.79 -12.56 -11.09
C PHE A 135 2.11 -11.94 -11.54
N TYR A 136 3.10 -12.74 -11.92
CA TYR A 136 4.42 -12.27 -12.36
C TYR A 136 5.07 -11.31 -11.35
N PRO A 137 5.26 -11.70 -10.08
CA PRO A 137 5.80 -10.81 -9.07
C PRO A 137 7.21 -10.30 -9.40
N ASP A 138 7.97 -11.01 -10.23
CA ASP A 138 9.25 -10.54 -10.76
C ASP A 138 9.10 -9.29 -11.66
N GLN A 139 8.01 -9.19 -12.43
CA GLN A 139 7.69 -8.02 -13.24
C GLN A 139 7.19 -6.85 -12.38
N VAL A 140 6.40 -7.13 -11.35
CA VAL A 140 6.01 -6.13 -10.33
C VAL A 140 7.23 -5.52 -9.67
N VAL A 141 8.17 -6.36 -9.23
CA VAL A 141 9.42 -5.92 -8.62
C VAL A 141 10.27 -5.10 -9.59
N GLN A 142 10.45 -5.58 -10.82
CA GLN A 142 11.25 -4.86 -11.81
C GLN A 142 10.67 -3.47 -12.10
N ALA A 143 9.36 -3.37 -12.29
CA ALA A 143 8.67 -2.11 -12.51
C ALA A 143 8.82 -1.14 -11.32
N ALA A 144 8.67 -1.65 -10.09
CA ALA A 144 8.87 -0.85 -8.87
C ALA A 144 10.30 -0.31 -8.76
N LEU A 145 11.31 -1.12 -9.04
CA LEU A 145 12.73 -0.72 -9.06
C LEU A 145 12.99 0.35 -10.11
N ASP A 146 12.48 0.17 -11.32
CA ASP A 146 12.71 1.09 -12.46
C ASP A 146 12.05 2.47 -12.20
N VAL A 147 10.91 2.51 -11.52
CA VAL A 147 10.23 3.75 -11.12
C VAL A 147 10.78 4.31 -9.80
N GLY A 148 11.40 3.48 -8.97
CA GLY A 148 12.03 3.86 -7.71
C GLY A 148 11.09 3.79 -6.49
N SER A 149 10.07 2.94 -6.53
CA SER A 149 9.20 2.63 -5.38
C SER A 149 9.79 1.53 -4.51
N ARG A 150 9.42 1.55 -3.23
CA ARG A 150 9.52 0.35 -2.39
C ARG A 150 8.32 -0.55 -2.64
N VAL A 151 8.55 -1.87 -2.70
CA VAL A 151 7.48 -2.84 -2.92
C VAL A 151 7.56 -4.01 -1.95
N PHE A 152 6.41 -4.43 -1.46
CA PHE A 152 6.17 -5.74 -0.87
C PHE A 152 5.44 -6.56 -1.93
N ALA A 153 6.17 -7.46 -2.59
CA ALA A 153 5.63 -8.28 -3.66
C ALA A 153 5.02 -9.57 -3.10
N GLY A 154 3.76 -9.83 -3.42
CA GLY A 154 3.06 -11.02 -2.99
C GLY A 154 3.48 -12.27 -3.77
N ILE A 155 3.85 -13.34 -3.06
CA ILE A 155 3.87 -14.69 -3.63
C ILE A 155 2.42 -15.14 -3.72
N THR A 156 1.77 -14.76 -4.84
CA THR A 156 0.33 -14.95 -5.04
C THR A 156 0.03 -16.37 -5.47
N VAL A 157 -1.00 -16.96 -4.85
CA VAL A 157 -1.44 -18.33 -5.15
C VAL A 157 -2.96 -18.38 -5.32
N ILE A 158 -3.38 -19.13 -6.34
CA ILE A 158 -4.77 -19.44 -6.67
C ILE A 158 -4.85 -20.87 -7.21
N GLU A 159 -5.98 -21.58 -7.02
CA GLU A 159 -6.09 -23.01 -7.37
C GLU A 159 -6.47 -23.29 -8.82
N PHE A 160 -6.59 -22.29 -9.65
CA PHE A 160 -6.91 -22.47 -11.06
C PHE A 160 -5.82 -21.91 -11.98
N PRO A 161 -5.73 -22.42 -13.22
CA PRO A 161 -4.69 -22.00 -14.14
C PRO A 161 -4.92 -20.57 -14.64
N THR A 162 -3.80 -19.85 -14.80
CA THR A 162 -3.73 -18.54 -15.44
C THR A 162 -2.61 -18.55 -16.48
N ARG A 163 -2.36 -17.42 -17.14
CA ARG A 163 -1.19 -17.28 -18.01
C ARG A 163 0.15 -17.39 -17.28
N TYR A 164 0.15 -17.18 -15.96
CA TYR A 164 1.35 -17.22 -15.11
C TYR A 164 1.70 -18.63 -14.66
N ALA A 165 0.73 -19.41 -14.19
CA ALA A 165 0.96 -20.75 -13.66
C ALA A 165 -0.27 -21.67 -13.88
N ALA A 166 -0.04 -22.97 -13.93
CA ALA A 166 -1.07 -23.97 -14.19
C ALA A 166 -1.75 -24.48 -12.92
N GLU A 167 -1.06 -24.46 -11.77
CA GLU A 167 -1.53 -25.01 -10.49
C GLU A 167 -0.84 -24.33 -9.30
N ALA A 168 -1.40 -24.47 -8.10
CA ALA A 168 -0.93 -23.82 -6.86
C ALA A 168 0.57 -24.04 -6.60
N LYS A 169 1.07 -25.25 -6.80
CA LYS A 169 2.49 -25.57 -6.64
C LYS A 169 3.39 -24.70 -7.52
N GLN A 170 3.01 -24.53 -8.79
CA GLN A 170 3.79 -23.73 -9.74
C GLN A 170 3.78 -22.25 -9.39
N TYR A 171 2.64 -21.70 -8.91
CA TYR A 171 2.59 -20.32 -8.38
C TYR A 171 3.60 -20.10 -7.27
N ILE A 172 3.69 -21.03 -6.31
CA ILE A 172 4.62 -20.98 -5.19
C ILE A 172 6.08 -21.06 -5.69
N GLU A 173 6.40 -22.03 -6.54
CA GLU A 173 7.76 -22.23 -7.08
C GLU A 173 8.25 -20.99 -7.84
N LEU A 174 7.42 -20.42 -8.71
CA LEU A 174 7.75 -19.21 -9.46
C LEU A 174 7.89 -17.97 -8.54
N GLY A 175 7.02 -17.86 -7.54
CA GLY A 175 7.10 -16.76 -6.56
C GLY A 175 8.37 -16.82 -5.71
N ILE A 176 8.77 -18.00 -5.25
CA ILE A 176 10.02 -18.21 -4.53
C ILE A 176 11.23 -17.92 -5.43
N ALA A 177 11.21 -18.36 -6.69
CA ALA A 177 12.28 -18.08 -7.65
C ALA A 177 12.42 -16.55 -7.90
N ALA A 178 11.30 -15.84 -8.00
CA ALA A 178 11.30 -14.38 -8.10
C ALA A 178 11.90 -13.74 -6.85
N ARG A 179 11.53 -14.21 -5.64
CA ARG A 179 12.11 -13.74 -4.38
C ARG A 179 13.62 -13.93 -4.34
N ASP A 180 14.10 -15.09 -4.73
CA ASP A 180 15.55 -15.39 -4.72
C ASP A 180 16.33 -14.53 -5.71
N LYS A 181 15.73 -14.19 -6.85
CA LYS A 181 16.33 -13.29 -7.84
C LYS A 181 16.57 -11.89 -7.30
N PHE A 182 15.65 -11.36 -6.48
CA PHE A 182 15.67 -9.97 -6.00
C PHE A 182 16.02 -9.83 -4.51
N LYS A 183 16.49 -10.87 -3.84
CA LYS A 183 16.77 -10.88 -2.38
C LYS A 183 17.80 -9.87 -1.89
N HIS A 184 18.56 -9.26 -2.79
CA HIS A 184 19.62 -8.28 -2.46
C HIS A 184 19.18 -6.83 -2.73
N GLU A 185 17.97 -6.62 -3.22
CA GLU A 185 17.46 -5.28 -3.51
C GLU A 185 16.88 -4.65 -2.22
N ASN A 186 17.43 -3.50 -1.85
CA ASN A 186 17.15 -2.84 -0.56
C ASN A 186 15.70 -2.34 -0.41
N THR A 187 15.01 -2.10 -1.54
CA THR A 187 13.62 -1.61 -1.56
C THR A 187 12.61 -2.68 -1.93
N VAL A 188 13.04 -3.95 -1.97
CA VAL A 188 12.19 -5.09 -2.32
C VAL A 188 11.97 -6.01 -1.14
N HIS A 189 10.73 -6.19 -0.77
CA HIS A 189 10.28 -7.08 0.29
C HIS A 189 9.19 -8.01 -0.24
N TRP A 190 8.82 -9.01 0.55
CA TRP A 190 7.91 -10.06 0.09
C TRP A 190 6.79 -10.30 1.10
N THR A 191 5.64 -10.73 0.60
CA THR A 191 4.53 -11.27 1.39
C THR A 191 4.09 -12.60 0.82
N ILE A 192 3.47 -13.44 1.64
CA ILE A 192 2.76 -14.63 1.22
C ILE A 192 1.32 -14.22 0.94
N ALA A 193 0.86 -14.42 -0.29
CA ALA A 193 -0.39 -13.83 -0.78
C ALA A 193 -1.38 -14.87 -1.35
N PRO A 194 -1.91 -15.81 -0.54
CA PRO A 194 -3.02 -16.65 -0.96
C PRO A 194 -4.24 -15.76 -1.23
N HIS A 195 -4.85 -15.91 -2.41
CA HIS A 195 -5.83 -14.93 -2.92
C HIS A 195 -7.03 -14.75 -1.99
N ALA A 196 -7.81 -15.82 -1.75
CA ALA A 196 -9.03 -15.74 -0.94
C ALA A 196 -9.46 -17.13 -0.45
N PRO A 197 -10.31 -17.22 0.59
CA PRO A 197 -10.82 -18.50 1.09
C PRO A 197 -11.55 -19.35 0.06
N TYR A 198 -12.20 -18.73 -0.93
CA TYR A 198 -12.98 -19.43 -1.95
C TYR A 198 -12.15 -19.83 -3.19
N THR A 199 -10.87 -19.46 -3.27
CA THR A 199 -9.98 -19.77 -4.39
C THR A 199 -8.74 -20.55 -4.01
N VAL A 200 -8.57 -20.88 -2.73
CA VAL A 200 -7.39 -21.57 -2.19
C VAL A 200 -7.81 -22.71 -1.26
N SER A 201 -7.21 -23.90 -1.45
CA SER A 201 -7.48 -25.08 -0.65
C SER A 201 -6.82 -25.03 0.72
N ASP A 202 -7.30 -25.88 1.66
CA ASP A 202 -6.70 -26.00 3.00
C ASP A 202 -5.25 -26.44 2.95
N ASP A 203 -4.91 -27.38 2.05
CA ASP A 203 -3.55 -27.88 1.92
C ASP A 203 -2.60 -26.79 1.41
N THR A 204 -3.05 -25.98 0.47
CA THR A 204 -2.30 -24.80 0.00
C THR A 204 -2.17 -23.76 1.11
N PHE A 205 -3.24 -23.46 1.86
CA PHE A 205 -3.15 -22.54 3.00
C PHE A 205 -2.16 -23.03 4.07
N ARG A 206 -2.15 -24.33 4.41
CA ARG A 206 -1.16 -24.90 5.35
C ARG A 206 0.27 -24.75 4.83
N HIS A 207 0.49 -25.01 3.54
CA HIS A 207 1.80 -24.84 2.92
C HIS A 207 2.24 -23.36 2.93
N MET A 208 1.34 -22.44 2.59
CA MET A 208 1.62 -21.00 2.63
C MET A 208 1.90 -20.48 4.06
N ALA A 209 1.17 -21.01 5.05
CA ALA A 209 1.43 -20.68 6.46
C ALA A 209 2.82 -21.15 6.92
N MET A 210 3.23 -22.36 6.55
CA MET A 210 4.59 -22.88 6.82
C MET A 210 5.65 -21.97 6.16
N LEU A 211 5.48 -21.62 4.90
CA LEU A 211 6.41 -20.73 4.19
C LEU A 211 6.50 -19.34 4.83
N ALA A 212 5.37 -18.80 5.29
CA ALA A 212 5.32 -17.53 6.00
C ALA A 212 6.14 -17.57 7.29
N GLU A 213 6.07 -18.68 8.04
CA GLU A 213 6.86 -18.88 9.25
C GLU A 213 8.35 -19.08 8.95
N GLU A 214 8.69 -19.97 7.99
CA GLU A 214 10.07 -20.25 7.60
C GLU A 214 10.82 -19.04 7.03
N LEU A 215 10.12 -18.20 6.26
CA LEU A 215 10.70 -17.05 5.60
C LEU A 215 10.53 -15.75 6.38
N ASP A 216 9.84 -15.80 7.52
CA ASP A 216 9.46 -14.64 8.35
C ASP A 216 8.73 -13.56 7.55
N LEU A 217 7.67 -13.94 6.83
CA LEU A 217 6.92 -13.06 5.95
C LEU A 217 5.48 -12.84 6.44
N PRO A 218 4.91 -11.63 6.22
CA PRO A 218 3.48 -11.39 6.41
C PRO A 218 2.63 -12.22 5.45
N VAL A 219 1.41 -12.55 5.87
CA VAL A 219 0.39 -13.20 5.04
C VAL A 219 -0.66 -12.17 4.64
N HIS A 220 -0.95 -12.07 3.36
CA HIS A 220 -1.83 -11.08 2.75
C HIS A 220 -2.97 -11.80 2.01
N CYS A 221 -4.21 -11.67 2.47
CA CYS A 221 -5.34 -12.44 1.94
C CYS A 221 -6.66 -11.67 2.03
N HIS A 222 -7.50 -11.76 0.98
CA HIS A 222 -8.88 -11.27 1.04
C HIS A 222 -9.67 -12.13 2.03
N LEU A 223 -10.44 -11.50 2.90
CA LEU A 223 -11.23 -12.19 3.91
C LEU A 223 -12.51 -11.43 4.24
N HIS A 224 -13.67 -12.12 4.16
CA HIS A 224 -14.97 -11.57 4.51
C HIS A 224 -15.33 -10.27 3.75
N GLU A 225 -15.02 -10.25 2.45
CA GLU A 225 -15.29 -9.07 1.62
C GLU A 225 -16.79 -8.90 1.37
N THR A 226 -17.50 -9.99 1.00
CA THR A 226 -18.92 -9.94 0.67
C THR A 226 -19.76 -10.85 1.59
N ALA A 227 -21.05 -10.53 1.70
CA ALA A 227 -21.98 -11.38 2.43
C ALA A 227 -22.11 -12.76 1.79
N SER A 228 -22.04 -12.84 0.45
CA SER A 228 -22.09 -14.12 -0.28
C SER A 228 -20.87 -15.00 0.01
N GLU A 229 -19.67 -14.44 0.10
CA GLU A 229 -18.48 -15.20 0.52
C GLU A 229 -18.73 -15.94 1.83
N VAL A 230 -19.33 -15.27 2.81
CA VAL A 230 -19.63 -15.86 4.12
C VAL A 230 -20.74 -16.90 4.03
N SER A 231 -21.88 -16.55 3.43
CA SER A 231 -23.04 -17.46 3.35
C SER A 231 -22.76 -18.71 2.52
N ASP A 232 -21.99 -18.60 1.45
CA ASP A 232 -21.63 -19.73 0.60
C ASP A 232 -20.66 -20.68 1.32
N ALA A 233 -19.71 -20.14 2.10
CA ALA A 233 -18.83 -20.93 2.94
C ALA A 233 -19.61 -21.65 4.05
N GLU A 234 -20.52 -20.97 4.75
CA GLU A 234 -21.39 -21.60 5.75
C GLU A 234 -22.26 -22.71 5.16
N SER A 235 -22.77 -22.51 3.95
CA SER A 235 -23.60 -23.51 3.25
C SER A 235 -22.80 -24.71 2.78
N ARG A 236 -21.57 -24.51 2.31
CA ARG A 236 -20.69 -25.56 1.76
C ARG A 236 -19.94 -26.30 2.86
N ASP A 237 -19.33 -25.55 3.79
CA ASP A 237 -18.35 -26.07 4.75
C ASP A 237 -18.90 -26.12 6.20
N GLY A 238 -20.06 -25.51 6.45
CA GLY A 238 -20.69 -25.42 7.77
C GLY A 238 -20.03 -24.41 8.72
N ILE A 239 -19.03 -23.64 8.24
CA ILE A 239 -18.27 -22.65 9.03
C ILE A 239 -17.99 -21.41 8.21
N ARG A 240 -17.81 -20.28 8.91
CA ARG A 240 -17.39 -19.02 8.32
C ARG A 240 -15.94 -19.08 7.85
N PRO A 241 -15.51 -18.34 6.82
CA PRO A 241 -14.10 -18.30 6.37
C PRO A 241 -13.13 -17.93 7.49
N PHE A 242 -13.49 -17.04 8.40
CA PHE A 242 -12.68 -16.68 9.56
C PHE A 242 -12.42 -17.89 10.47
N ALA A 243 -13.46 -18.66 10.82
CA ALA A 243 -13.33 -19.87 11.64
C ALA A 243 -12.45 -20.94 10.97
N ARG A 244 -12.53 -21.06 9.63
CA ARG A 244 -11.62 -21.90 8.84
C ARG A 244 -10.17 -21.43 9.00
N PHE A 245 -9.90 -20.12 8.96
CA PHE A 245 -8.57 -19.57 9.18
C PHE A 245 -8.06 -19.78 10.60
N GLU A 246 -8.93 -19.72 11.62
CA GLU A 246 -8.57 -20.08 12.99
C GLU A 246 -8.11 -21.54 13.08
N GLN A 247 -8.86 -22.48 12.48
CA GLN A 247 -8.51 -23.90 12.44
C GLN A 247 -7.19 -24.18 11.71
N LEU A 248 -6.86 -23.38 10.69
CA LEU A 248 -5.62 -23.47 9.92
C LEU A 248 -4.44 -22.74 10.59
N GLY A 249 -4.66 -22.05 11.73
CA GLY A 249 -3.62 -21.28 12.42
C GLY A 249 -3.21 -19.98 11.72
N LEU A 250 -4.02 -19.49 10.77
CA LEU A 250 -3.73 -18.28 9.98
C LEU A 250 -4.09 -16.99 10.72
N ILE A 251 -4.94 -17.04 11.75
CA ILE A 251 -5.25 -15.87 12.58
C ILE A 251 -4.11 -15.66 13.56
N ASN A 252 -3.14 -14.84 13.18
CA ASN A 252 -1.95 -14.51 13.97
C ASN A 252 -1.40 -13.14 13.56
N GLU A 253 -0.30 -12.70 14.15
CA GLU A 253 0.33 -11.40 13.93
C GLU A 253 0.84 -11.16 12.51
N ARG A 254 1.01 -12.21 11.71
CA ARG A 254 1.42 -12.12 10.30
C ARG A 254 0.25 -11.82 9.36
N LEU A 255 -0.99 -12.06 9.80
CA LEU A 255 -2.16 -11.91 8.92
C LEU A 255 -2.52 -10.46 8.68
N MET A 256 -2.58 -10.09 7.41
CA MET A 256 -3.21 -8.90 6.86
C MET A 256 -4.51 -9.34 6.17
N ALA A 257 -5.64 -9.26 6.89
CA ALA A 257 -6.97 -9.58 6.36
C ALA A 257 -7.51 -8.38 5.60
N VAL A 258 -7.68 -8.53 4.28
CA VAL A 258 -8.14 -7.45 3.41
C VAL A 258 -9.66 -7.42 3.35
N HIS A 259 -10.23 -6.22 3.31
CA HIS A 259 -11.64 -5.86 3.31
C HIS A 259 -12.33 -6.04 4.66
N GLY A 260 -12.50 -7.26 5.17
CA GLY A 260 -13.11 -7.55 6.46
C GLY A 260 -14.49 -6.94 6.68
N VAL A 261 -15.26 -6.74 5.60
CA VAL A 261 -16.56 -6.04 5.62
C VAL A 261 -17.57 -6.75 6.52
N HIS A 262 -17.54 -8.07 6.50
CA HIS A 262 -18.50 -8.92 7.22
C HIS A 262 -17.91 -9.61 8.46
N LEU A 263 -16.84 -9.04 9.04
CA LEU A 263 -16.32 -9.46 10.34
C LEU A 263 -17.33 -9.12 11.45
N ASN A 264 -17.54 -10.06 12.36
CA ASN A 264 -18.37 -9.84 13.54
C ASN A 264 -17.52 -9.49 14.79
N GLU A 265 -18.16 -9.13 15.90
CA GLU A 265 -17.48 -8.67 17.11
C GLU A 265 -16.53 -9.75 17.69
N HIS A 266 -16.93 -11.02 17.67
CA HIS A 266 -16.10 -12.12 18.16
C HIS A 266 -14.83 -12.28 17.31
N GLU A 267 -14.98 -12.21 15.98
CA GLU A 267 -13.86 -12.29 15.04
C GLU A 267 -12.88 -11.10 15.20
N LEU A 268 -13.39 -9.90 15.42
CA LEU A 268 -12.58 -8.73 15.71
C LEU A 268 -11.81 -8.85 17.03
N GLN A 269 -12.44 -9.38 18.07
CA GLN A 269 -11.77 -9.67 19.35
C GLN A 269 -10.66 -10.71 19.18
N ALA A 270 -10.91 -11.77 18.39
CA ALA A 270 -9.91 -12.79 18.08
C ALA A 270 -8.72 -12.21 17.28
N MET A 271 -8.99 -11.37 16.29
CA MET A 271 -7.94 -10.64 15.54
C MET A 271 -7.07 -9.80 16.48
N ALA A 272 -7.70 -9.00 17.35
CA ALA A 272 -6.97 -8.15 18.29
C ALA A 272 -6.10 -8.98 19.25
N ALA A 273 -6.66 -10.07 19.81
CA ALA A 273 -5.95 -10.96 20.73
C ALA A 273 -4.74 -11.67 20.07
N LYS A 274 -4.80 -11.90 18.78
CA LYS A 274 -3.76 -12.57 17.98
C LYS A 274 -2.84 -11.61 17.22
N GLY A 275 -3.08 -10.31 17.30
CA GLY A 275 -2.26 -9.30 16.62
C GLY A 275 -2.48 -9.20 15.12
N ALA A 276 -3.54 -9.82 14.56
CA ALA A 276 -3.87 -9.73 13.14
C ALA A 276 -4.30 -8.31 12.73
N THR A 277 -4.00 -7.95 11.51
CA THR A 277 -4.28 -6.61 10.94
C THR A 277 -5.49 -6.65 10.01
N LEU A 278 -6.33 -5.62 10.07
CA LEU A 278 -7.38 -5.35 9.09
C LEU A 278 -6.88 -4.33 8.06
N VAL A 279 -6.87 -4.70 6.78
CA VAL A 279 -6.59 -3.79 5.67
C VAL A 279 -7.91 -3.29 5.10
N HIS A 280 -8.23 -2.03 5.34
CA HIS A 280 -9.49 -1.41 4.93
C HIS A 280 -9.34 -0.73 3.56
N CYS A 281 -10.22 -1.11 2.61
CA CYS A 281 -10.26 -0.59 1.24
C CYS A 281 -11.64 0.03 0.97
N PRO A 282 -11.96 1.20 1.55
CA PRO A 282 -13.32 1.72 1.56
C PRO A 282 -13.91 2.00 0.18
N ALA A 283 -13.15 2.57 -0.76
CA ALA A 283 -13.67 2.90 -2.09
C ALA A 283 -14.04 1.64 -2.89
N SER A 284 -13.17 0.62 -2.89
CA SER A 284 -13.46 -0.67 -3.53
C SER A 284 -14.69 -1.35 -2.91
N ASN A 285 -14.75 -1.41 -1.56
CA ASN A 285 -15.89 -1.99 -0.84
C ASN A 285 -17.22 -1.33 -1.22
N LEU A 286 -17.22 0.00 -1.37
CA LEU A 286 -18.42 0.75 -1.76
C LEU A 286 -18.74 0.61 -3.25
N LYS A 287 -17.73 0.68 -4.11
CA LYS A 287 -17.93 0.60 -5.56
C LYS A 287 -18.48 -0.76 -5.99
N LEU A 288 -18.01 -1.85 -5.37
CA LEU A 288 -18.49 -3.21 -5.60
C LEU A 288 -19.73 -3.58 -4.76
N ALA A 289 -20.25 -2.62 -3.98
CA ALA A 289 -21.36 -2.82 -3.06
C ALA A 289 -21.15 -3.97 -2.05
N SER A 290 -19.90 -4.25 -1.67
CA SER A 290 -19.54 -5.26 -0.67
C SER A 290 -20.05 -4.87 0.72
N GLY A 291 -20.12 -3.57 1.03
CA GLY A 291 -20.65 -3.02 2.28
C GLY A 291 -19.67 -2.06 2.97
N ILE A 292 -19.95 -1.77 4.25
CA ILE A 292 -19.10 -0.91 5.10
C ILE A 292 -18.46 -1.77 6.19
N ALA A 293 -17.13 -1.82 6.19
CA ALA A 293 -16.39 -2.59 7.19
C ALA A 293 -16.57 -2.01 8.62
N PRO A 294 -16.63 -2.85 9.67
CA PRO A 294 -16.88 -2.44 11.04
C PRO A 294 -15.64 -1.80 11.71
N VAL A 295 -15.07 -0.75 11.08
CA VAL A 295 -13.80 -0.13 11.48
C VAL A 295 -13.85 0.41 12.91
N ALA A 296 -14.95 1.03 13.32
CA ALA A 296 -15.08 1.55 14.69
C ALA A 296 -15.02 0.43 15.73
N ALA A 297 -15.68 -0.71 15.47
CA ALA A 297 -15.61 -1.89 16.34
C ALA A 297 -14.21 -2.52 16.33
N ALA A 298 -13.56 -2.60 15.18
CA ALA A 298 -12.19 -3.09 15.04
C ALA A 298 -11.20 -2.26 15.88
N LEU A 299 -11.24 -0.94 15.75
CA LEU A 299 -10.40 -0.02 16.52
C LEU A 299 -10.68 -0.12 18.04
N LYS A 300 -11.96 -0.23 18.42
CA LYS A 300 -12.36 -0.41 19.84
C LYS A 300 -11.86 -1.75 20.41
N ALA A 301 -11.86 -2.80 19.61
CA ALA A 301 -11.30 -4.11 20.00
C ALA A 301 -9.76 -4.12 20.10
N GLY A 302 -9.08 -3.10 19.55
CA GLY A 302 -7.62 -3.01 19.51
C GLY A 302 -6.98 -3.65 18.27
N VAL A 303 -7.75 -3.92 17.21
CA VAL A 303 -7.23 -4.41 15.93
C VAL A 303 -6.40 -3.30 15.29
N ASN A 304 -5.22 -3.65 14.77
CA ASN A 304 -4.46 -2.77 13.90
C ASN A 304 -5.23 -2.58 12.58
N VAL A 305 -5.70 -1.36 12.31
CA VAL A 305 -6.42 -1.01 11.08
C VAL A 305 -5.51 -0.17 10.21
N VAL A 306 -5.28 -0.62 8.97
CA VAL A 306 -4.46 0.05 7.97
C VAL A 306 -5.25 0.23 6.68
N ILE A 307 -4.75 1.08 5.79
CA ILE A 307 -5.47 1.47 4.57
C ILE A 307 -4.81 0.86 3.33
N GLY A 308 -5.63 0.38 2.41
CA GLY A 308 -5.24 -0.03 1.07
C GLY A 308 -6.17 0.55 0.02
N THR A 309 -5.66 0.78 -1.18
CA THR A 309 -6.48 1.30 -2.29
C THR A 309 -7.24 0.21 -3.02
N ASP A 310 -6.81 -1.05 -2.90
CA ASP A 310 -7.15 -2.10 -3.85
C ASP A 310 -6.66 -1.76 -5.27
N GLY A 311 -7.04 -2.52 -6.30
CA GLY A 311 -6.66 -2.25 -7.69
C GLY A 311 -7.44 -1.09 -8.31
N ALA A 312 -6.85 -0.42 -9.31
CA ALA A 312 -7.51 0.66 -10.04
C ALA A 312 -8.73 0.20 -10.85
N ALA A 313 -8.92 -1.08 -11.07
CA ALA A 313 -10.11 -1.63 -11.68
C ALA A 313 -11.36 -1.56 -10.77
N SER A 314 -11.17 -1.74 -9.44
CA SER A 314 -12.28 -1.68 -8.46
C SER A 314 -12.38 -0.34 -7.73
N ASN A 315 -11.32 0.50 -7.74
CA ASN A 315 -11.28 1.80 -7.08
C ASN A 315 -11.30 2.98 -8.06
N ASN A 316 -10.67 2.85 -9.22
CA ASN A 316 -10.33 3.88 -10.21
C ASN A 316 -9.19 4.82 -9.81
N LYS A 317 -8.75 4.89 -8.54
CA LYS A 317 -7.64 5.71 -8.07
C LYS A 317 -6.71 4.93 -7.15
N LEU A 318 -5.43 5.26 -7.20
CA LEU A 318 -4.42 4.78 -6.25
C LEU A 318 -3.98 5.95 -5.35
N ASP A 319 -4.94 6.52 -4.60
CA ASP A 319 -4.80 7.74 -3.80
C ASP A 319 -5.15 7.48 -2.32
N LEU A 320 -4.14 7.35 -1.47
CA LEU A 320 -4.35 7.12 -0.04
C LEU A 320 -4.91 8.34 0.72
N TRP A 321 -4.77 9.55 0.21
CA TRP A 321 -5.40 10.72 0.84
C TRP A 321 -6.92 10.63 0.76
N GLU A 322 -7.42 10.23 -0.41
CA GLU A 322 -8.86 10.03 -0.62
C GLU A 322 -9.37 8.81 0.14
N GLU A 323 -8.66 7.69 0.07
CA GLU A 323 -9.00 6.47 0.81
C GLU A 323 -9.05 6.70 2.31
N GLY A 324 -8.04 7.34 2.87
CA GLY A 324 -7.98 7.63 4.30
C GLY A 324 -9.10 8.55 4.74
N ARG A 325 -9.35 9.64 3.99
CA ARG A 325 -10.47 10.54 4.28
C ARG A 325 -11.80 9.79 4.25
N LEU A 326 -12.04 8.97 3.24
CA LEU A 326 -13.25 8.16 3.11
C LEU A 326 -13.38 7.17 4.27
N ALA A 327 -12.31 6.47 4.63
CA ALA A 327 -12.27 5.54 5.76
C ALA A 327 -12.71 6.20 7.08
N SER A 328 -12.14 7.38 7.40
CA SER A 328 -12.49 8.10 8.63
C SER A 328 -13.93 8.59 8.62
N LEU A 329 -14.40 9.18 7.51
CA LEU A 329 -15.77 9.69 7.42
C LEU A 329 -16.82 8.58 7.48
N LEU A 330 -16.59 7.45 6.78
CA LEU A 330 -17.46 6.28 6.84
C LEU A 330 -17.50 5.69 8.26
N CYS A 331 -16.35 5.57 8.91
CA CYS A 331 -16.27 5.08 10.28
C CYS A 331 -17.13 5.91 11.22
N LYS A 332 -17.03 7.25 11.16
CA LYS A 332 -17.82 8.18 11.95
C LYS A 332 -19.33 8.07 11.63
N GLY A 333 -19.67 8.09 10.34
CA GLY A 333 -21.06 8.04 9.89
C GLY A 333 -21.74 6.72 10.24
N ALA A 334 -21.07 5.59 10.03
CA ALA A 334 -21.61 4.27 10.32
C ALA A 334 -21.74 3.98 11.83
N SER A 335 -20.81 4.48 12.65
CA SER A 335 -20.85 4.29 14.10
C SER A 335 -21.72 5.31 14.85
N GLY A 336 -22.08 6.44 14.20
CA GLY A 336 -22.74 7.57 14.87
C GLY A 336 -21.85 8.30 15.89
N ASP A 337 -20.52 8.06 15.85
CA ASP A 337 -19.54 8.64 16.77
C ASP A 337 -18.53 9.52 15.98
N ALA A 338 -18.66 10.84 16.15
CA ALA A 338 -17.77 11.81 15.51
C ALA A 338 -16.30 11.72 15.99
N THR A 339 -16.03 11.02 17.09
CA THR A 339 -14.67 10.81 17.64
C THR A 339 -14.01 9.53 17.14
N ALA A 340 -14.75 8.64 16.49
CA ALA A 340 -14.21 7.40 15.93
C ALA A 340 -13.20 7.70 14.82
N PHE A 341 -12.09 6.98 14.79
CA PHE A 341 -11.03 7.08 13.79
C PHE A 341 -10.56 8.53 13.52
N PRO A 342 -10.01 9.22 14.54
CA PRO A 342 -9.62 10.63 14.44
C PRO A 342 -8.42 10.83 13.52
N ALA A 343 -8.21 12.07 13.07
CA ALA A 343 -7.21 12.48 12.09
C ALA A 343 -5.79 11.94 12.35
N GLY A 344 -5.32 12.03 13.59
CA GLY A 344 -3.98 11.53 13.94
C GLY A 344 -3.86 10.01 13.81
N GLN A 345 -4.87 9.27 14.26
CA GLN A 345 -4.91 7.82 14.11
C GLN A 345 -4.98 7.39 12.64
N LEU A 346 -5.73 8.15 11.82
CA LEU A 346 -5.78 7.93 10.37
C LEU A 346 -4.39 8.07 9.73
N LEU A 347 -3.65 9.13 10.03
CA LEU A 347 -2.29 9.31 9.48
C LEU A 347 -1.36 8.19 9.91
N MET A 348 -1.45 7.73 11.16
CA MET A 348 -0.69 6.57 11.63
C MET A 348 -1.09 5.28 10.91
N SER A 349 -2.36 5.09 10.58
CA SER A 349 -2.85 3.92 9.80
C SER A 349 -2.29 3.84 8.39
N MET A 350 -1.86 4.96 7.82
CA MET A 350 -1.23 5.04 6.49
C MET A 350 0.29 5.11 6.54
N THR A 351 0.91 5.05 7.72
CA THR A 351 2.36 5.19 7.93
C THR A 351 2.89 4.15 8.92
N CYS A 352 3.10 4.49 10.20
CA CYS A 352 3.75 3.61 11.17
C CYS A 352 2.94 2.32 11.47
N ASN A 353 1.61 2.39 11.52
CA ASN A 353 0.78 1.19 11.70
C ASN A 353 0.80 0.28 10.47
N ALA A 354 0.87 0.86 9.27
CA ALA A 354 1.04 0.13 8.02
C ALA A 354 2.42 -0.54 7.94
N ALA A 355 3.48 0.15 8.35
CA ALA A 355 4.82 -0.44 8.45
C ALA A 355 4.83 -1.65 9.42
N LYS A 356 4.18 -1.52 10.58
CA LYS A 356 4.02 -2.63 11.53
C LYS A 356 3.28 -3.82 10.92
N ALA A 357 2.19 -3.58 10.17
CA ALA A 357 1.45 -4.65 9.50
C ALA A 357 2.32 -5.44 8.50
N LEU A 358 3.29 -4.78 7.89
CA LEU A 358 4.24 -5.37 6.94
C LEU A 358 5.52 -5.94 7.62
N GLY A 359 5.64 -5.88 8.95
CA GLY A 359 6.85 -6.27 9.68
C GLY A 359 8.04 -5.35 9.36
N ALA A 360 7.79 -4.10 9.03
CA ALA A 360 8.79 -3.11 8.59
C ALA A 360 8.87 -1.87 9.50
N GLU A 361 8.37 -1.95 10.74
CA GLU A 361 8.39 -0.84 11.70
C GLU A 361 9.77 -0.39 12.12
N ASP A 362 10.76 -1.27 12.02
CA ASP A 362 12.17 -0.96 12.27
C ASP A 362 12.91 -0.50 10.99
N LEU A 363 12.20 -0.34 9.89
CA LEU A 363 12.75 0.06 8.61
C LEU A 363 12.18 1.41 8.12
N ILE A 364 10.84 1.57 8.14
CA ILE A 364 10.12 2.71 7.57
C ILE A 364 8.89 3.10 8.41
N GLY A 365 8.10 4.07 7.93
CA GLY A 365 6.77 4.44 8.46
C GLY A 365 6.78 5.55 9.49
N ARG A 366 7.96 5.99 9.94
CA ARG A 366 8.17 7.13 10.87
C ARG A 366 9.49 7.82 10.58
N ILE A 367 9.66 9.06 11.05
CA ILE A 367 10.93 9.76 10.95
C ILE A 367 11.69 9.59 12.27
N ALA A 368 12.72 8.74 12.23
CA ALA A 368 13.59 8.50 13.38
C ALA A 368 15.00 8.14 12.90
N PRO A 369 16.07 8.52 13.63
CA PRO A 369 17.42 8.12 13.31
C PRO A 369 17.56 6.60 13.23
N GLY A 370 18.27 6.12 12.19
CA GLY A 370 18.46 4.70 11.91
C GLY A 370 17.43 4.07 10.98
N LEU A 371 16.27 4.70 10.73
CA LEU A 371 15.31 4.24 9.74
C LEU A 371 15.69 4.72 8.33
N GLN A 372 15.18 4.03 7.32
CA GLN A 372 15.34 4.45 5.94
C GLN A 372 14.54 5.72 5.65
N ALA A 373 15.10 6.54 4.78
CA ALA A 373 14.51 7.83 4.43
C ALA A 373 13.45 7.68 3.32
N ASP A 374 12.31 7.08 3.68
CA ASP A 374 11.09 7.08 2.90
C ASP A 374 10.22 8.24 3.39
N LEU A 375 10.31 9.38 2.70
CA LEU A 375 9.80 10.67 3.16
C LEU A 375 8.98 11.37 2.08
N ILE A 376 8.02 12.19 2.51
CA ILE A 376 7.28 13.10 1.63
C ILE A 376 7.23 14.50 2.19
N ALA A 377 7.28 15.49 1.31
CA ALA A 377 7.06 16.88 1.63
C ALA A 377 5.74 17.35 1.02
N VAL A 378 4.81 17.79 1.87
CA VAL A 378 3.43 18.14 1.51
C VAL A 378 3.22 19.63 1.71
N ALA A 379 2.77 20.35 0.67
CA ALA A 379 2.43 21.76 0.75
C ALA A 379 1.15 21.97 1.56
N VAL A 380 1.17 22.95 2.47
CA VAL A 380 0.04 23.23 3.37
C VAL A 380 -0.35 24.72 3.45
N GLY A 381 0.19 25.55 2.59
CA GLY A 381 -0.07 26.99 2.58
C GLY A 381 0.07 27.68 1.21
N GLU A 382 0.22 26.89 0.12
CA GLU A 382 0.47 27.42 -1.21
C GLU A 382 -0.81 27.66 -2.04
N ALA A 383 -1.92 27.00 -1.69
CA ALA A 383 -3.17 27.08 -2.45
C ALA A 383 -4.36 27.45 -1.55
N ALA A 384 -5.43 27.99 -2.15
CA ALA A 384 -6.60 28.47 -1.41
C ALA A 384 -7.26 27.37 -0.57
N HIS A 385 -7.34 26.12 -1.06
CA HIS A 385 -7.92 24.98 -0.32
C HIS A 385 -7.05 24.55 0.89
N GLN A 386 -5.82 25.05 0.97
CA GLN A 386 -4.89 24.76 2.05
C GLN A 386 -4.98 25.78 3.20
N LEU A 387 -5.74 26.86 3.06
CA LEU A 387 -5.86 27.93 4.05
C LEU A 387 -7.27 28.01 4.63
N PRO A 388 -7.43 28.43 5.90
CA PRO A 388 -6.39 28.71 6.92
C PRO A 388 -5.78 27.46 7.51
N ASN A 389 -4.64 27.60 8.19
CA ASN A 389 -3.89 26.48 8.76
C ASN A 389 -3.96 26.47 10.30
N HIS A 390 -5.13 26.12 10.85
CA HIS A 390 -5.34 26.06 12.31
C HIS A 390 -4.85 24.75 12.94
N ASN A 391 -4.89 23.64 12.19
CA ASN A 391 -4.50 22.32 12.68
C ASN A 391 -3.96 21.47 11.52
N LEU A 392 -2.65 21.27 11.49
CA LEU A 392 -1.96 20.56 10.42
C LEU A 392 -2.39 19.09 10.29
N ILE A 393 -2.62 18.41 11.42
CA ILE A 393 -3.05 17.00 11.42
C ILE A 393 -4.44 16.87 10.79
N SER A 394 -5.38 17.73 11.20
CA SER A 394 -6.72 17.79 10.59
C SER A 394 -6.66 18.10 9.11
N LYS A 395 -5.79 19.03 8.70
CA LYS A 395 -5.61 19.42 7.31
C LYS A 395 -5.10 18.26 6.46
N LEU A 396 -4.04 17.60 6.91
CA LEU A 396 -3.49 16.45 6.19
C LEU A 396 -4.53 15.32 6.06
N ALA A 397 -5.26 15.02 7.13
CA ALA A 397 -6.22 13.92 7.14
C ALA A 397 -7.51 14.20 6.34
N TYR A 398 -8.02 15.44 6.36
CA TYR A 398 -9.36 15.73 5.82
C TYR A 398 -9.37 16.62 4.56
N SER A 399 -8.30 17.32 4.27
CA SER A 399 -8.17 18.16 3.08
C SER A 399 -6.88 17.97 2.31
N GLY A 400 -5.98 17.09 2.77
CA GLY A 400 -4.80 16.67 2.02
C GLY A 400 -5.18 15.95 0.73
N ALA A 401 -4.37 16.12 -0.29
CA ALA A 401 -4.58 15.51 -1.61
C ALA A 401 -3.24 15.22 -2.29
N SER A 402 -3.23 14.25 -3.20
CA SER A 402 -2.04 13.89 -3.99
C SER A 402 -1.37 15.09 -4.67
N ARG A 403 -2.15 16.07 -5.13
CA ARG A 403 -1.64 17.33 -5.73
C ARG A 403 -0.85 18.22 -4.76
N ASP A 404 -0.96 17.99 -3.45
CA ASP A 404 -0.25 18.77 -2.43
C ASP A 404 1.14 18.18 -2.12
N VAL A 405 1.41 16.94 -2.56
CA VAL A 405 2.72 16.29 -2.43
C VAL A 405 3.70 16.92 -3.42
N LYS A 406 4.77 17.52 -2.91
CA LYS A 406 5.76 18.22 -3.72
C LYS A 406 7.01 17.40 -3.98
N HIS A 407 7.49 16.72 -2.96
CA HIS A 407 8.73 15.96 -3.03
C HIS A 407 8.56 14.61 -2.37
N VAL A 408 9.23 13.59 -2.92
CA VAL A 408 9.20 12.22 -2.40
C VAL A 408 10.60 11.64 -2.43
N TRP A 409 11.01 11.00 -1.34
CA TRP A 409 12.24 10.22 -1.21
C TRP A 409 11.89 8.78 -0.87
N VAL A 410 12.58 7.85 -1.51
CA VAL A 410 12.54 6.42 -1.20
C VAL A 410 13.97 5.95 -0.94
N ALA A 411 14.22 5.38 0.22
CA ALA A 411 15.57 4.99 0.65
C ALA A 411 16.61 6.11 0.38
N GLY A 412 16.28 7.34 0.74
CA GLY A 412 17.14 8.51 0.59
C GLY A 412 17.27 9.08 -0.83
N VAL A 413 16.74 8.39 -1.84
CA VAL A 413 16.74 8.87 -3.23
C VAL A 413 15.52 9.74 -3.49
N GLN A 414 15.72 10.96 -3.93
CA GLN A 414 14.60 11.80 -4.38
C GLN A 414 14.05 11.29 -5.70
N VAL A 415 12.82 10.77 -5.68
CA VAL A 415 12.15 10.18 -6.84
C VAL A 415 11.10 11.11 -7.46
N VAL A 416 10.55 12.03 -6.65
CA VAL A 416 9.63 13.10 -7.10
C VAL A 416 10.16 14.44 -6.62
N GLN A 417 10.22 15.42 -7.53
CA GLN A 417 10.59 16.80 -7.25
C GLN A 417 9.54 17.72 -7.89
N SER A 418 8.98 18.65 -7.10
CA SER A 418 7.94 19.58 -7.57
C SER A 418 6.80 18.87 -8.32
N GLN A 419 6.31 17.76 -7.76
CA GLN A 419 5.23 16.89 -8.29
C GLN A 419 5.62 16.08 -9.55
N GLN A 420 6.85 16.18 -10.04
CA GLN A 420 7.30 15.47 -11.24
C GLN A 420 8.28 14.35 -10.87
N LEU A 421 8.17 13.22 -11.53
CA LEU A 421 9.17 12.16 -11.45
C LEU A 421 10.53 12.68 -11.97
N VAL A 422 11.62 12.23 -11.33
CA VAL A 422 12.97 12.72 -11.59
C VAL A 422 13.74 11.78 -12.53
N GLY A 423 14.44 12.38 -13.49
CA GLY A 423 15.43 11.68 -14.34
C GLY A 423 14.82 10.68 -15.31
N GLN A 424 15.45 9.51 -15.46
CA GLN A 424 15.04 8.44 -16.38
C GLN A 424 13.65 7.88 -16.08
N ARG A 425 13.18 7.98 -14.83
CA ARG A 425 11.84 7.56 -14.40
C ARG A 425 10.74 8.28 -15.17
N ALA A 426 10.87 9.60 -15.33
CA ALA A 426 9.92 10.41 -16.10
C ALA A 426 9.87 9.99 -17.58
N GLN A 427 11.02 9.67 -18.16
CA GLN A 427 11.09 9.18 -19.54
C GLN A 427 10.40 7.82 -19.69
N LEU A 428 10.73 6.85 -18.83
CA LEU A 428 10.13 5.51 -18.82
C LEU A 428 8.61 5.59 -18.70
N VAL A 429 8.11 6.31 -17.70
CA VAL A 429 6.67 6.46 -17.46
C VAL A 429 6.00 7.11 -18.69
N GLY A 430 6.62 8.14 -19.29
CA GLY A 430 6.12 8.76 -20.52
C GLY A 430 6.06 7.78 -21.71
N GLU A 431 7.00 6.87 -21.85
CA GLU A 431 6.98 5.82 -22.88
C GLU A 431 5.84 4.83 -22.65
N ILE A 432 5.66 4.35 -21.41
CA ILE A 432 4.57 3.43 -21.05
C ILE A 432 3.20 4.10 -21.20
N MET A 433 3.04 5.38 -20.81
CA MET A 433 1.79 6.13 -21.05
C MET A 433 1.42 6.17 -22.55
N ARG A 434 2.37 6.48 -23.44
CA ARG A 434 2.14 6.46 -24.89
C ARG A 434 1.79 5.06 -25.41
N LYS A 435 2.46 4.03 -24.91
CA LYS A 435 2.17 2.63 -25.25
C LYS A 435 0.76 2.26 -24.77
N THR A 436 0.38 2.64 -23.57
CA THR A 436 -0.96 2.39 -23.00
C THR A 436 -2.05 2.96 -23.89
N GLN A 437 -1.94 4.21 -24.31
CA GLN A 437 -2.90 4.84 -25.22
C GLN A 437 -3.01 4.17 -26.60
N ARG A 438 -1.92 3.62 -27.12
CA ARG A 438 -1.87 3.03 -28.47
C ARG A 438 -2.18 1.55 -28.52
N VAL A 439 -1.80 0.82 -27.47
CA VAL A 439 -1.82 -0.65 -27.46
C VAL A 439 -2.81 -1.18 -26.42
N TRP A 440 -2.60 -0.87 -25.14
CA TRP A 440 -3.37 -1.50 -24.08
C TRP A 440 -4.83 -1.07 -24.08
N GLN A 441 -5.13 0.23 -24.27
CA GLN A 441 -6.50 0.69 -24.39
C GLN A 441 -7.26 -0.06 -25.50
N THR A 442 -6.66 -0.20 -26.69
CA THR A 442 -7.28 -0.94 -27.80
C THR A 442 -7.44 -2.44 -27.51
N ARG A 443 -6.49 -3.05 -26.79
CA ARG A 443 -6.59 -4.47 -26.41
C ARG A 443 -7.69 -4.70 -25.40
N VAL A 444 -7.80 -3.86 -24.37
CA VAL A 444 -8.85 -3.93 -23.35
C VAL A 444 -10.22 -3.75 -23.99
N GLU A 445 -10.40 -2.74 -24.86
CA GLU A 445 -11.64 -2.48 -25.59
C GLU A 445 -12.10 -3.64 -26.50
N LYS A 446 -11.16 -4.44 -27.01
CA LYS A 446 -11.50 -5.60 -27.88
C LYS A 446 -11.95 -6.83 -27.11
N VAL A 447 -11.53 -6.99 -25.88
CA VAL A 447 -11.86 -8.14 -25.02
C VAL A 447 -13.10 -7.86 -24.19
N GLY A 448 -13.28 -6.63 -23.71
CA GLY A 448 -14.41 -6.17 -22.88
C GLY A 448 -15.59 -5.70 -23.69
#